data_15283ad4102626c4ed0f0b70ef930573
#
_entry.id   15283ad4102626c4ed0f0b70ef930573
#
_cell.length_a   1.000
_cell.length_b   1.000
_cell.length_c   1.000
_cell.angle_alpha   90.00
_cell.angle_beta   90.00
_cell.angle_gamma   90.00
#
_symmetry.space_group_name_H-M   'P 1'
#
loop_
_entity.id
_entity.type
_entity.pdbx_description
1 polymer ?
#
loop_
_entity_poly.entity_id
_entity_poly.type
_entity_poly.pdbx_seq_one_letter_code
_entity_poly.pdbx_strand_id
1 'polypeptide(L)'
;PLDDLLAVNHEFINDQVSRSGLERCLRRHGVSRLADLVPREAPETTPSKAFKDYEPGFVHVDVKYLPQMPDEDSRQYLFAAIDRASRWVYVEILPTKSADNASAFLKRLIKAAPFTITTVLTDNGKEFSDRFCATGQRAPTGRHAFDQVCSRHDITHRLIKPRHPQTNGMIERFNGRISEVLATTRFRSGEHLRDTLIRYVKLYNQHIPQRALKHVSPIE
;
A
#
# COMPACT_ATOMS: atom_id res chain seq x y z
N PRO A 1 11.33 -6.05 -7.43
CA PRO A 1 12.77 -6.12 -7.21
C PRO A 1 13.25 -7.57 -7.15
N LEU A 2 14.56 -7.83 -7.35
CA LEU A 2 15.11 -9.19 -7.36
C LEU A 2 14.89 -9.92 -6.02
N ASP A 3 14.95 -9.19 -4.93
CA ASP A 3 14.77 -9.74 -3.59
C ASP A 3 13.31 -10.17 -3.34
N ASP A 4 12.34 -9.47 -3.91
CA ASP A 4 10.93 -9.88 -3.88
C ASP A 4 10.72 -11.20 -4.67
N LEU A 5 11.33 -11.28 -5.86
CA LEU A 5 11.29 -12.51 -6.68
C LEU A 5 11.98 -13.68 -5.98
N LEU A 6 13.09 -13.41 -5.29
CA LEU A 6 13.79 -14.44 -4.51
C LEU A 6 12.93 -14.94 -3.36
N ALA A 7 12.28 -14.04 -2.61
CA ALA A 7 11.38 -14.42 -1.52
C ALA A 7 10.20 -15.27 -2.02
N VAL A 8 9.57 -14.88 -3.13
CA VAL A 8 8.51 -15.67 -3.76
C VAL A 8 9.03 -17.02 -4.25
N ASN A 9 10.24 -17.06 -4.83
CA ASN A 9 10.83 -18.30 -5.31
C ASN A 9 11.12 -19.27 -4.17
N HIS A 10 11.68 -18.78 -3.05
CA HIS A 10 11.97 -19.60 -1.88
C HIS A 10 10.69 -20.17 -1.26
N GLU A 11 9.63 -19.37 -1.16
CA GLU A 11 8.39 -19.78 -0.52
C GLU A 11 7.57 -20.78 -1.36
N PHE A 12 7.56 -20.64 -2.69
CA PHE A 12 6.60 -21.36 -3.53
C PHE A 12 7.20 -22.26 -4.61
N ILE A 13 8.51 -22.17 -4.90
CA ILE A 13 9.10 -22.86 -6.03
C ILE A 13 10.33 -23.68 -5.60
N ASN A 14 11.36 -23.03 -5.07
CA ASN A 14 12.61 -23.68 -4.69
C ASN A 14 13.40 -22.82 -3.71
N ASP A 15 13.51 -23.29 -2.47
CA ASP A 15 14.20 -22.63 -1.35
C ASP A 15 15.74 -22.65 -1.48
N GLN A 16 16.31 -23.49 -2.38
CA GLN A 16 17.74 -23.63 -2.60
C GLN A 16 18.33 -22.63 -3.62
N VAL A 17 17.49 -21.83 -4.26
CA VAL A 17 17.95 -20.87 -5.26
C VAL A 17 18.64 -19.69 -4.62
N SER A 18 19.94 -19.51 -4.90
CA SER A 18 20.65 -18.33 -4.44
C SER A 18 20.25 -17.08 -5.23
N ARG A 19 20.37 -15.90 -4.60
CA ARG A 19 20.14 -14.60 -5.23
C ARG A 19 20.90 -14.45 -6.56
N SER A 20 22.18 -14.83 -6.57
CA SER A 20 23.03 -14.79 -7.77
C SER A 20 22.60 -15.82 -8.82
N GLY A 21 22.06 -16.97 -8.40
CA GLY A 21 21.51 -17.98 -9.27
C GLY A 21 20.27 -17.46 -10.02
N LEU A 22 19.36 -16.84 -9.27
CA LEU A 22 18.17 -16.22 -9.82
C LEU A 22 18.52 -15.08 -10.79
N GLU A 23 19.46 -14.20 -10.42
CA GLU A 23 19.90 -13.11 -11.29
C GLU A 23 20.52 -13.61 -12.60
N ARG A 24 21.36 -14.64 -12.54
CA ARG A 24 21.92 -15.25 -13.77
C ARG A 24 20.86 -15.89 -14.66
N CYS A 25 19.85 -16.50 -14.05
CA CYS A 25 18.70 -17.06 -14.79
C CYS A 25 17.97 -15.94 -15.52
N LEU A 26 17.58 -14.87 -14.83
CA LEU A 26 16.88 -13.73 -15.41
C LEU A 26 17.69 -13.05 -16.52
N ARG A 27 19.02 -12.92 -16.37
CA ARG A 27 19.92 -12.39 -17.41
C ARG A 27 19.92 -13.25 -18.67
N ARG A 28 19.99 -14.58 -18.51
CA ARG A 28 19.98 -15.51 -19.67
C ARG A 28 18.68 -15.41 -20.46
N HIS A 29 17.59 -15.08 -19.79
CA HIS A 29 16.28 -14.90 -20.42
C HIS A 29 15.96 -13.45 -20.83
N GLY A 30 16.92 -12.51 -20.70
CA GLY A 30 16.75 -11.11 -21.11
C GLY A 30 15.75 -10.31 -20.25
N VAL A 31 15.44 -10.79 -19.04
CA VAL A 31 14.44 -10.18 -18.14
C VAL A 31 15.05 -9.75 -16.81
N SER A 32 16.36 -9.49 -16.77
CA SER A 32 17.10 -9.18 -15.55
C SER A 32 16.72 -7.83 -14.93
N ARG A 33 16.19 -6.90 -15.70
CA ARG A 33 15.70 -5.60 -15.23
C ARG A 33 14.47 -5.20 -16.01
N LEU A 34 13.34 -5.01 -15.32
CA LEU A 34 12.15 -4.35 -15.90
C LEU A 34 12.49 -2.97 -16.47
N ALA A 35 13.50 -2.30 -15.89
CA ALA A 35 13.98 -1.00 -16.35
C ALA A 35 14.68 -1.05 -17.73
N ASP A 36 15.18 -2.22 -18.16
CA ASP A 36 15.82 -2.37 -19.47
C ASP A 36 14.77 -2.53 -20.59
N LEU A 37 13.51 -2.74 -20.21
CA LEU A 37 12.37 -2.84 -21.12
C LEU A 37 11.64 -1.50 -21.36
N VAL A 38 12.00 -0.46 -20.63
CA VAL A 38 11.38 0.88 -20.75
C VAL A 38 12.47 1.94 -20.99
N PRO A 39 12.38 2.78 -22.04
CA PRO A 39 13.32 3.88 -22.27
C PRO A 39 13.34 4.85 -21.06
N ARG A 40 14.51 5.12 -20.51
CA ARG A 40 14.69 6.02 -19.36
C ARG A 40 15.13 7.41 -19.81
N GLU A 41 14.35 8.44 -19.44
CA GLU A 41 14.90 9.76 -19.16
C GLU A 41 15.41 9.76 -17.70
N ALA A 42 16.68 10.12 -17.50
CA ALA A 42 17.31 10.09 -16.18
C ALA A 42 16.80 11.23 -15.30
N PRO A 43 16.20 10.97 -14.12
CA PRO A 43 15.91 12.02 -13.17
C PRO A 43 17.14 12.36 -12.34
N GLU A 44 17.38 13.65 -12.13
CA GLU A 44 18.39 14.17 -11.19
C GLU A 44 18.14 13.60 -9.78
N THR A 45 19.13 12.89 -9.23
CA THR A 45 19.06 12.32 -7.89
C THR A 45 19.41 13.37 -6.85
N THR A 46 18.41 13.92 -6.19
CA THR A 46 18.61 14.60 -4.89
C THR A 46 19.01 13.60 -3.81
N PRO A 47 20.00 13.91 -2.95
CA PRO A 47 20.44 12.99 -1.91
C PRO A 47 19.28 12.66 -0.95
N SER A 48 19.04 11.37 -0.72
CA SER A 48 17.99 10.92 0.17
C SER A 48 18.33 11.34 1.61
N LYS A 49 17.43 12.07 2.27
CA LYS A 49 17.53 12.36 3.70
C LYS A 49 17.58 11.05 4.48
N ALA A 50 18.49 10.97 5.47
CA ALA A 50 18.59 9.83 6.37
C ALA A 50 17.22 9.46 6.95
N PHE A 51 16.91 8.16 6.97
CA PHE A 51 15.68 7.65 7.57
C PHE A 51 15.69 7.96 9.07
N LYS A 52 14.70 8.70 9.56
CA LYS A 52 14.49 8.86 10.99
C LYS A 52 13.91 7.56 11.55
N ASP A 53 14.41 7.11 12.69
CA ASP A 53 13.75 6.06 13.45
C ASP A 53 12.40 6.59 13.93
N TYR A 54 11.34 5.89 13.58
CA TYR A 54 9.98 6.21 13.97
C TYR A 54 9.40 5.04 14.76
N GLU A 55 8.65 5.35 15.80
CA GLU A 55 7.83 4.36 16.49
C GLU A 55 6.64 3.94 15.61
N PRO A 56 6.24 2.64 15.63
CA PRO A 56 5.03 2.19 14.97
C PRO A 56 3.78 2.93 15.49
N GLY A 57 2.78 3.08 14.62
CA GLY A 57 1.51 3.72 14.97
C GLY A 57 1.17 4.95 14.15
N PHE A 58 2.05 5.38 13.24
CA PHE A 58 1.72 6.40 12.25
C PHE A 58 1.38 5.73 10.93
N VAL A 59 0.09 5.65 10.61
CA VAL A 59 -0.42 4.89 9.47
C VAL A 59 -0.88 5.82 8.35
N HIS A 60 -0.43 5.56 7.13
CA HIS A 60 -0.93 6.20 5.92
C HIS A 60 -2.06 5.33 5.34
N VAL A 61 -3.17 5.95 4.97
CA VAL A 61 -4.31 5.27 4.35
C VAL A 61 -4.60 5.89 2.99
N ASP A 62 -4.87 5.04 2.01
CA ASP A 62 -5.20 5.44 0.64
C ASP A 62 -6.19 4.46 0.01
N VAL A 63 -6.87 4.89 -1.06
CA VAL A 63 -7.81 4.06 -1.81
C VAL A 63 -7.39 3.98 -3.27
N LYS A 64 -7.14 2.77 -3.73
CA LYS A 64 -6.81 2.49 -5.12
C LYS A 64 -8.00 1.86 -5.85
N TYR A 65 -8.26 2.34 -7.06
CA TYR A 65 -9.22 1.71 -7.98
C TYR A 65 -8.64 0.39 -8.50
N LEU A 66 -9.42 -0.69 -8.41
CA LEU A 66 -9.10 -1.96 -9.02
C LEU A 66 -9.70 -2.06 -10.44
N PRO A 67 -9.14 -2.88 -11.33
CA PRO A 67 -9.80 -3.19 -12.60
C PRO A 67 -11.14 -3.87 -12.32
N GLN A 68 -12.16 -3.56 -13.11
CA GLN A 68 -13.43 -4.28 -13.07
C GLN A 68 -13.25 -5.63 -13.75
N MET A 69 -13.63 -6.69 -13.07
CA MET A 69 -13.56 -8.03 -13.62
C MET A 69 -14.85 -8.37 -14.39
N PRO A 70 -14.79 -9.29 -15.39
CA PRO A 70 -15.96 -9.63 -16.23
C PRO A 70 -17.14 -10.21 -15.46
N ASP A 71 -16.91 -10.78 -14.27
CA ASP A 71 -17.89 -11.38 -13.36
C ASP A 71 -18.39 -10.41 -12.28
N GLU A 72 -18.01 -9.12 -12.36
CA GLU A 72 -18.42 -8.10 -11.41
C GLU A 72 -19.29 -7.02 -12.06
N ASP A 73 -20.38 -6.65 -11.41
CA ASP A 73 -21.31 -5.59 -11.88
C ASP A 73 -20.70 -4.20 -11.78
N SER A 74 -19.73 -4.01 -10.89
CA SER A 74 -19.07 -2.72 -10.65
C SER A 74 -17.61 -2.88 -10.22
N ARG A 75 -16.86 -1.79 -10.41
CA ARG A 75 -15.46 -1.71 -10.00
C ARG A 75 -15.34 -1.78 -8.47
N GLN A 76 -14.35 -2.53 -8.00
CA GLN A 76 -13.97 -2.60 -6.59
C GLN A 76 -12.88 -1.61 -6.23
N TYR A 77 -12.71 -1.37 -4.94
CA TYR A 77 -11.75 -0.42 -4.39
C TYR A 77 -10.86 -1.10 -3.36
N LEU A 78 -9.54 -0.98 -3.53
CA LEU A 78 -8.57 -1.43 -2.56
C LEU A 78 -8.30 -0.31 -1.55
N PHE A 79 -8.77 -0.48 -0.34
CA PHE A 79 -8.36 0.33 0.81
C PHE A 79 -7.05 -0.24 1.33
N ALA A 80 -6.03 0.59 1.42
CA ALA A 80 -4.70 0.19 1.87
C ALA A 80 -4.22 1.10 3.00
N ALA A 81 -3.64 0.48 4.02
CA ALA A 81 -2.99 1.17 5.13
C ALA A 81 -1.55 0.68 5.25
N ILE A 82 -0.59 1.58 5.45
CA ILE A 82 0.81 1.24 5.69
C ILE A 82 1.35 2.01 6.89
N ASP A 83 1.95 1.30 7.84
CA ASP A 83 2.64 1.95 8.95
C ASP A 83 3.98 2.54 8.52
N ARG A 84 4.27 3.73 9.01
CA ARG A 84 5.44 4.50 8.63
C ARG A 84 6.75 3.89 9.14
N ALA A 85 6.75 3.30 10.31
CA ALA A 85 7.93 2.71 10.94
C ALA A 85 8.17 1.29 10.44
N SER A 86 7.24 0.38 10.73
CA SER A 86 7.36 -1.04 10.44
C SER A 86 7.15 -1.43 8.98
N ARG A 87 6.55 -0.55 8.16
CA ARG A 87 6.10 -0.88 6.80
C ARG A 87 4.99 -1.93 6.74
N TRP A 88 4.46 -2.33 7.86
CA TRP A 88 3.33 -3.25 7.92
C TRP A 88 2.14 -2.72 7.14
N VAL A 89 1.51 -3.58 6.38
CA VAL A 89 0.41 -3.23 5.47
C VAL A 89 -0.84 -4.00 5.85
N TYR A 90 -1.97 -3.30 5.79
CA TYR A 90 -3.30 -3.87 5.88
C TYR A 90 -4.12 -3.44 4.67
N VAL A 91 -4.88 -4.35 4.08
CA VAL A 91 -5.74 -4.05 2.93
C VAL A 91 -7.11 -4.68 3.06
N GLU A 92 -8.09 -4.03 2.44
CA GLU A 92 -9.43 -4.58 2.20
C GLU A 92 -9.91 -4.19 0.80
N ILE A 93 -10.67 -5.07 0.17
CA ILE A 93 -11.34 -4.79 -1.09
C ILE A 93 -12.82 -4.56 -0.81
N LEU A 94 -13.30 -3.37 -1.12
CA LEU A 94 -14.64 -2.91 -0.80
C LEU A 94 -15.38 -2.45 -2.08
N PRO A 95 -16.71 -2.59 -2.13
CA PRO A 95 -17.49 -2.27 -3.33
C PRO A 95 -17.62 -0.77 -3.59
N THR A 96 -17.47 0.06 -2.58
CA THR A 96 -17.57 1.52 -2.72
C THR A 96 -16.54 2.24 -1.86
N LYS A 97 -16.12 3.42 -2.31
CA LYS A 97 -15.28 4.33 -1.52
C LYS A 97 -16.17 5.39 -0.84
N SER A 98 -16.97 4.94 0.10
CA SER A 98 -17.85 5.78 0.91
C SER A 98 -17.23 6.09 2.28
N ALA A 99 -17.74 7.12 2.95
CA ALA A 99 -17.37 7.47 4.33
C ALA A 99 -17.66 6.32 5.31
N ASP A 100 -18.75 5.58 5.10
CA ASP A 100 -19.11 4.43 5.94
C ASP A 100 -18.10 3.29 5.77
N ASN A 101 -17.74 2.97 4.52
CA ASN A 101 -16.74 1.94 4.24
C ASN A 101 -15.36 2.33 4.76
N ALA A 102 -14.94 3.59 4.61
CA ALA A 102 -13.68 4.07 5.17
C ALA A 102 -13.66 3.99 6.71
N SER A 103 -14.76 4.35 7.36
CA SER A 103 -14.92 4.27 8.81
C SER A 103 -14.93 2.82 9.33
N ALA A 104 -15.61 1.92 8.59
CA ALA A 104 -15.63 0.50 8.90
C ALA A 104 -14.24 -0.15 8.69
N PHE A 105 -13.55 0.21 7.61
CA PHE A 105 -12.16 -0.18 7.34
C PHE A 105 -11.24 0.23 8.50
N LEU A 106 -11.31 1.50 8.96
CA LEU A 106 -10.48 1.97 10.07
C LEU A 106 -10.72 1.16 11.36
N LYS A 107 -11.97 0.83 11.69
CA LYS A 107 -12.30 0.00 12.86
C LYS A 107 -11.68 -1.39 12.77
N ARG A 108 -11.67 -2.00 11.58
CA ARG A 108 -11.03 -3.32 11.38
C ARG A 108 -9.52 -3.23 11.36
N LEU A 109 -8.96 -2.17 10.75
CA LEU A 109 -7.53 -1.86 10.78
C LEU A 109 -7.00 -1.75 12.22
N ILE A 110 -7.71 -1.00 13.10
CA ILE A 110 -7.34 -0.85 14.52
C ILE A 110 -7.27 -2.21 15.22
N LYS A 111 -8.21 -3.12 14.91
CA LYS A 111 -8.22 -4.48 15.50
C LYS A 111 -7.12 -5.39 14.95
N ALA A 112 -6.73 -5.20 13.70
CA ALA A 112 -5.77 -6.05 13.01
C ALA A 112 -4.32 -5.62 13.23
N ALA A 113 -4.08 -4.35 13.52
CA ALA A 113 -2.74 -3.80 13.70
C ALA A 113 -2.03 -4.45 14.91
N PRO A 114 -0.76 -4.91 14.74
CA PRO A 114 0.03 -5.48 15.84
C PRO A 114 0.62 -4.43 16.79
N PHE A 115 0.23 -3.17 16.64
CA PHE A 115 0.67 -2.02 17.42
C PHE A 115 -0.50 -1.04 17.63
N THR A 116 -0.36 -0.12 18.58
CA THR A 116 -1.34 0.94 18.81
C THR A 116 -1.22 2.03 17.73
N ILE A 117 -2.31 2.30 17.02
CA ILE A 117 -2.36 3.39 16.03
C ILE A 117 -2.61 4.71 16.78
N THR A 118 -1.68 5.66 16.62
CA THR A 118 -1.76 6.99 17.24
C THR A 118 -2.11 8.09 16.25
N THR A 119 -1.74 7.89 14.99
CA THR A 119 -1.97 8.87 13.93
C THR A 119 -2.34 8.16 12.63
N VAL A 120 -3.36 8.69 11.96
CA VAL A 120 -3.73 8.28 10.60
C VAL A 120 -3.58 9.48 9.67
N LEU A 121 -2.89 9.28 8.55
CA LEU A 121 -2.73 10.26 7.48
C LEU A 121 -3.51 9.78 6.26
N THR A 122 -4.42 10.63 5.75
CA THR A 122 -5.17 10.37 4.52
C THR A 122 -5.01 11.53 3.54
N ASP A 123 -5.40 11.31 2.30
CA ASP A 123 -5.67 12.41 1.39
C ASP A 123 -6.95 13.16 1.79
N ASN A 124 -7.38 14.12 0.93
CA ASN A 124 -8.58 14.91 1.17
C ASN A 124 -9.83 14.31 0.48
N GLY A 125 -9.83 13.00 0.22
CA GLY A 125 -10.96 12.30 -0.39
C GLY A 125 -12.24 12.42 0.44
N LYS A 126 -13.39 12.44 -0.22
CA LYS A 126 -14.72 12.54 0.44
C LYS A 126 -15.00 11.37 1.37
N GLU A 127 -14.35 10.25 1.16
CA GLU A 127 -14.38 9.07 2.01
C GLU A 127 -13.73 9.29 3.37
N PHE A 128 -12.78 10.23 3.48
CA PHE A 128 -12.01 10.51 4.68
C PHE A 128 -12.31 11.86 5.31
N SER A 129 -12.81 12.82 4.53
CA SER A 129 -12.94 14.21 5.02
C SER A 129 -14.07 14.93 4.33
N ASP A 130 -14.65 15.90 5.04
CA ASP A 130 -15.62 16.85 4.53
C ASP A 130 -14.99 18.19 4.08
N ARG A 131 -13.68 18.20 3.84
CA ARG A 131 -12.95 19.40 3.40
C ARG A 131 -13.44 19.94 2.07
N PHE A 132 -13.75 19.04 1.13
CA PHE A 132 -14.33 19.43 -0.16
C PHE A 132 -15.85 19.27 -0.12
N CYS A 133 -16.56 20.36 -0.34
CA CYS A 133 -18.01 20.39 -0.40
C CYS A 133 -18.48 21.00 -1.73
N ALA A 134 -19.78 20.97 -1.98
CA ALA A 134 -20.38 21.51 -3.23
C ALA A 134 -20.05 22.98 -3.45
N THR A 135 -19.84 23.74 -2.39
CA THR A 135 -19.49 25.18 -2.44
C THR A 135 -18.01 25.47 -2.52
N GLY A 136 -17.15 24.43 -2.60
CA GLY A 136 -15.70 24.56 -2.71
C GLY A 136 -14.96 23.90 -1.54
N GLN A 137 -13.80 24.49 -1.17
CA GLN A 137 -12.90 23.97 -0.14
C GLN A 137 -13.15 24.70 1.19
N ARG A 138 -13.25 23.94 2.29
CA ARG A 138 -13.38 24.47 3.66
C ARG A 138 -12.40 23.82 4.62
N ALA A 139 -12.27 24.34 5.82
CA ALA A 139 -11.60 23.64 6.91
C ALA A 139 -12.41 22.38 7.27
N PRO A 140 -11.75 21.23 7.52
CA PRO A 140 -12.42 20.02 8.00
C PRO A 140 -13.19 20.31 9.30
N THR A 141 -14.41 19.80 9.40
CA THR A 141 -15.26 20.08 10.56
C THR A 141 -14.95 19.19 11.77
N GLY A 142 -14.23 18.09 11.58
CA GLY A 142 -14.02 17.06 12.60
C GLY A 142 -15.26 16.19 12.86
N ARG A 143 -16.36 16.43 12.13
CA ARG A 143 -17.63 15.69 12.29
C ARG A 143 -17.82 14.59 11.24
N HIS A 144 -16.88 14.44 10.34
CA HIS A 144 -16.90 13.36 9.36
C HIS A 144 -16.89 11.99 10.07
N ALA A 145 -17.58 10.99 9.50
CA ALA A 145 -17.67 9.65 10.11
C ALA A 145 -16.31 9.03 10.41
N PHE A 146 -15.33 9.26 9.55
CA PHE A 146 -13.93 8.83 9.75
C PHE A 146 -13.26 9.53 10.94
N ASP A 147 -13.44 10.88 11.06
CA ASP A 147 -12.93 11.66 12.19
C ASP A 147 -13.54 11.19 13.51
N GLN A 148 -14.84 10.85 13.52
CA GLN A 148 -15.50 10.33 14.74
C GLN A 148 -14.92 8.99 15.18
N VAL A 149 -14.54 8.10 14.25
CA VAL A 149 -13.86 6.85 14.60
C VAL A 149 -12.48 7.17 15.18
N CYS A 150 -11.70 8.04 14.55
CA CYS A 150 -10.41 8.47 15.05
C CYS A 150 -10.52 9.01 16.48
N SER A 151 -11.46 9.93 16.72
CA SER A 151 -11.69 10.55 18.05
C SER A 151 -12.05 9.53 19.13
N ARG A 152 -12.88 8.53 18.81
CA ARG A 152 -13.27 7.47 19.78
C ARG A 152 -12.13 6.55 20.19
N HIS A 153 -11.07 6.51 19.40
CA HIS A 153 -9.88 5.66 19.63
C HIS A 153 -8.62 6.47 19.94
N ASP A 154 -8.76 7.77 20.26
CA ASP A 154 -7.66 8.68 20.58
C ASP A 154 -6.61 8.78 19.43
N ILE A 155 -7.07 8.62 18.18
CA ILE A 155 -6.25 8.69 16.99
C ILE A 155 -6.27 10.10 16.41
N THR A 156 -5.10 10.68 16.19
CA THR A 156 -4.96 11.96 15.48
C THR A 156 -5.17 11.73 13.98
N HIS A 157 -6.25 12.26 13.40
CA HIS A 157 -6.44 12.27 11.95
C HIS A 157 -5.73 13.47 11.34
N ARG A 158 -4.84 13.21 10.39
CA ARG A 158 -4.12 14.22 9.59
C ARG A 158 -4.48 14.14 8.12
N LEU A 159 -4.71 15.29 7.51
CA LEU A 159 -4.92 15.40 6.07
C LEU A 159 -3.64 15.87 5.38
N ILE A 160 -3.35 15.30 4.21
CA ILE A 160 -2.25 15.75 3.37
C ILE A 160 -2.52 17.20 2.94
N LYS A 161 -1.53 18.07 3.11
CA LYS A 161 -1.62 19.45 2.64
C LYS A 161 -1.79 19.44 1.11
N PRO A 162 -2.73 20.22 0.55
CA PRO A 162 -2.86 20.35 -0.89
C PRO A 162 -1.53 20.73 -1.55
N ARG A 163 -1.20 20.14 -2.68
CA ARG A 163 0.05 20.35 -3.45
C ARG A 163 1.34 19.92 -2.74
N HIS A 164 1.27 19.04 -1.72
CA HIS A 164 2.44 18.42 -1.09
C HIS A 164 2.43 16.88 -1.23
N PRO A 165 2.59 16.33 -2.45
CA PRO A 165 2.51 14.88 -2.70
C PRO A 165 3.62 14.09 -1.99
N GLN A 166 4.74 14.72 -1.65
CA GLN A 166 5.90 14.06 -1.02
C GLN A 166 5.58 13.37 0.33
N THR A 167 4.46 13.71 0.97
CA THR A 167 4.06 13.15 2.25
C THR A 167 3.48 11.73 2.14
N ASN A 168 3.05 11.32 0.92
CA ASN A 168 2.36 10.05 0.67
C ASN A 168 3.22 8.97 -0.03
N GLY A 169 4.49 9.28 -0.29
CA GLY A 169 5.37 8.44 -1.12
C GLY A 169 5.54 6.97 -0.66
N MET A 170 5.18 6.63 0.59
CA MET A 170 5.24 5.24 1.06
C MET A 170 4.06 4.41 0.57
N ILE A 171 2.85 4.91 0.76
CA ILE A 171 1.66 4.21 0.31
C ILE A 171 1.57 4.23 -1.23
N GLU A 172 2.05 5.29 -1.87
CA GLU A 172 2.18 5.36 -3.33
C GLU A 172 3.12 4.27 -3.86
N ARG A 173 4.26 4.05 -3.19
CA ARG A 173 5.19 2.97 -3.54
C ARG A 173 4.57 1.59 -3.35
N PHE A 174 3.83 1.37 -2.26
CA PHE A 174 3.08 0.14 -2.06
C PHE A 174 2.01 -0.03 -3.15
N ASN A 175 1.24 1.01 -3.46
CA ASN A 175 0.26 1.02 -4.54
C ASN A 175 0.88 0.77 -5.93
N GLY A 176 2.14 1.18 -6.14
CA GLY A 176 2.95 0.83 -7.30
C GLY A 176 3.20 -0.68 -7.39
N ARG A 177 3.57 -1.33 -6.29
CA ARG A 177 3.73 -2.79 -6.23
C ARG A 177 2.41 -3.53 -6.53
N ILE A 178 1.30 -3.05 -5.98
CA ILE A 178 -0.03 -3.59 -6.35
C ILE A 178 -0.28 -3.42 -7.85
N SER A 179 0.07 -2.28 -8.44
CA SER A 179 -0.07 -2.06 -9.88
C SER A 179 0.76 -3.05 -10.70
N GLU A 180 1.97 -3.40 -10.26
CA GLU A 180 2.80 -4.42 -10.89
C GLU A 180 2.14 -5.79 -10.84
N VAL A 181 1.59 -6.20 -9.68
CA VAL A 181 0.83 -7.46 -9.55
C VAL A 181 -0.37 -7.47 -10.51
N LEU A 182 -1.12 -6.36 -10.57
CA LEU A 182 -2.27 -6.24 -11.47
C LEU A 182 -1.87 -6.31 -12.96
N ALA A 183 -0.73 -5.74 -13.33
CA ALA A 183 -0.24 -5.71 -14.71
C ALA A 183 0.36 -7.05 -15.18
N THR A 184 0.91 -7.83 -14.25
CA THR A 184 1.64 -9.07 -14.57
C THR A 184 0.81 -10.34 -14.39
N THR A 185 -0.39 -10.24 -13.76
CA THR A 185 -1.26 -11.37 -13.49
C THR A 185 -2.51 -11.33 -14.37
N ARG A 186 -2.85 -12.45 -15.00
CA ARG A 186 -4.14 -12.63 -15.69
C ARG A 186 -5.16 -13.16 -14.71
N PHE A 187 -6.09 -12.32 -14.30
CA PHE A 187 -7.17 -12.69 -13.39
C PHE A 187 -8.31 -13.37 -14.18
N ARG A 188 -8.91 -14.38 -13.56
CA ARG A 188 -10.04 -15.14 -14.13
C ARG A 188 -11.38 -14.64 -13.61
N SER A 189 -11.39 -14.03 -12.42
CA SER A 189 -12.60 -13.55 -11.70
C SER A 189 -12.21 -12.50 -10.67
N GLY A 190 -13.19 -11.76 -10.14
CA GLY A 190 -13.03 -10.86 -9.02
C GLY A 190 -12.55 -11.57 -7.74
N GLU A 191 -13.00 -12.79 -7.50
CA GLU A 191 -12.50 -13.63 -6.40
C GLU A 191 -11.02 -13.96 -6.57
N HIS A 192 -10.59 -14.39 -7.75
CA HIS A 192 -9.18 -14.68 -8.03
C HIS A 192 -8.29 -13.44 -7.85
N LEU A 193 -8.76 -12.26 -8.27
CA LEU A 193 -8.07 -11.00 -8.04
C LEU A 193 -7.94 -10.71 -6.54
N ARG A 194 -9.04 -10.83 -5.79
CA ARG A 194 -9.09 -10.61 -4.34
C ARG A 194 -8.10 -11.52 -3.60
N ASP A 195 -8.15 -12.81 -3.85
CA ASP A 195 -7.28 -13.81 -3.23
C ASP A 195 -5.81 -13.56 -3.54
N THR A 196 -5.50 -13.21 -4.79
CA THR A 196 -4.14 -12.88 -5.20
C THR A 196 -3.60 -11.67 -4.43
N LEU A 197 -4.37 -10.60 -4.31
CA LEU A 197 -3.95 -9.42 -3.57
C LEU A 197 -3.80 -9.67 -2.07
N ILE A 198 -4.70 -10.46 -1.45
CA ILE A 198 -4.61 -10.82 -0.04
C ILE A 198 -3.36 -11.68 0.21
N ARG A 199 -3.08 -12.67 -0.64
CA ARG A 199 -1.86 -13.50 -0.56
C ARG A 199 -0.60 -12.65 -0.74
N TYR A 200 -0.61 -11.73 -1.69
CA TYR A 200 0.51 -10.81 -1.89
C TYR A 200 0.79 -9.95 -0.65
N VAL A 201 -0.25 -9.42 0.00
CA VAL A 201 -0.08 -8.62 1.24
C VAL A 201 0.45 -9.47 2.38
N LYS A 202 -0.01 -10.71 2.52
CA LYS A 202 0.54 -11.66 3.49
C LYS A 202 2.02 -11.89 3.24
N LEU A 203 2.40 -12.19 1.98
CA LEU A 203 3.78 -12.35 1.57
C LEU A 203 4.61 -11.08 1.84
N TYR A 204 4.06 -9.92 1.50
CA TYR A 204 4.71 -8.62 1.74
C TYR A 204 5.05 -8.42 3.21
N ASN A 205 4.11 -8.69 4.11
CA ASN A 205 4.32 -8.50 5.54
C ASN A 205 5.28 -9.52 6.15
N GLN A 206 5.24 -10.77 5.69
CA GLN A 206 5.95 -11.88 6.34
C GLN A 206 7.31 -12.18 5.72
N HIS A 207 7.49 -11.96 4.42
CA HIS A 207 8.66 -12.48 3.69
C HIS A 207 9.38 -11.45 2.82
N ILE A 208 8.73 -10.37 2.38
CA ILE A 208 9.39 -9.42 1.48
C ILE A 208 10.26 -8.44 2.27
N PRO A 209 11.61 -8.53 2.14
CA PRO A 209 12.51 -7.66 2.87
C PRO A 209 12.40 -6.21 2.41
N GLN A 210 12.32 -5.28 3.36
CA GLN A 210 12.22 -3.86 3.10
C GLN A 210 13.59 -3.20 3.28
N ARG A 211 14.07 -2.51 2.25
CA ARG A 211 15.35 -1.78 2.32
C ARG A 211 15.38 -0.76 3.49
N ALA A 212 14.23 -0.15 3.77
CA ALA A 212 14.08 0.81 4.87
C ALA A 212 14.20 0.16 6.26
N LEU A 213 14.00 -1.15 6.37
CA LEU A 213 14.10 -1.95 7.59
C LEU A 213 15.41 -2.76 7.63
N LYS A 214 16.45 -2.33 6.91
CA LYS A 214 17.72 -3.04 6.83
C LYS A 214 17.58 -4.47 6.28
N HIS A 215 16.65 -4.64 5.32
CA HIS A 215 16.38 -5.92 4.65
C HIS A 215 15.70 -7.00 5.50
N VAL A 216 14.95 -6.62 6.52
CA VAL A 216 14.00 -7.52 7.20
C VAL A 216 12.57 -7.27 6.72
N SER A 217 11.68 -8.22 6.99
CA SER A 217 10.26 -8.10 6.65
C SER A 217 9.53 -7.17 7.64
N PRO A 218 8.34 -6.65 7.29
CA PRO A 218 7.57 -5.77 8.18
C PRO A 218 7.17 -6.39 9.53
N ILE A 219 7.12 -7.72 9.62
CA ILE A 219 6.69 -8.44 10.83
C ILE A 219 7.88 -8.86 11.72
N GLU A 220 9.08 -8.92 11.17
CA GLU A 220 10.32 -9.15 11.92
C GLU A 220 10.76 -7.91 12.69
#